data_d933ecd74b31a08277daae58e870b1c2
#
_entry.id   d933ecd74b31a08277daae58e870b1c2
#
_cell.length_a   1.000
_cell.length_b   1.000
_cell.length_c   1.000
_cell.angle_alpha   90.00
_cell.angle_beta   90.00
_cell.angle_gamma   90.00
#
_symmetry.space_group_name_H-M   'P 1'
#
loop_
_entity.id
_entity.type
_entity.pdbx_description
1 polymer ?
#
loop_
_entity_poly.entity_id
_entity_poly.type
_entity_poly.pdbx_seq_one_letter_code
_entity_poly.pdbx_strand_id
1 'polypeptide(L)'
;MSAIIDSFIAPPCHDEIEILWQDEHLVLINKPSGLLSLSGKNPQNRDSVHYRLVQTFPGCTLVHRLDFGTSGLMVIARNKAINAALCHQFSQRAVRKVYSALLCGHVEHDEGVIDAPIAKDPALFPLMSICAITGKPARSRYQVMDRFYDAALPLTRVRLTPETGRTHQLRIHCQQLGYPILGCDLYGGLALPGTEQIPRLMLHASELNFVHPVSAEAINARHAAPF
;
A
#
# COMPACT_ATOMS: atom_id res chain seq x y z
N MET A 1 1.44 30.44 12.06
CA MET A 1 1.05 29.38 11.12
C MET A 1 0.29 28.33 11.93
N SER A 2 -1.02 28.28 11.78
CA SER A 2 -1.87 27.28 12.45
C SER A 2 -1.47 25.91 11.87
N ALA A 3 -1.00 25.01 12.73
CA ALA A 3 -0.78 23.62 12.34
C ALA A 3 -2.13 23.06 11.90
N ILE A 4 -2.24 22.60 10.64
CA ILE A 4 -3.39 21.81 10.19
C ILE A 4 -3.36 20.56 11.07
N ILE A 5 -4.26 20.53 12.05
CA ILE A 5 -4.47 19.36 12.90
C ILE A 5 -5.05 18.31 11.95
N ASP A 6 -4.36 17.17 11.83
CA ASP A 6 -4.89 16.01 11.13
C ASP A 6 -6.21 15.60 11.79
N SER A 7 -7.30 15.96 11.15
CA SER A 7 -8.66 15.69 11.64
C SER A 7 -9.10 14.25 11.41
N PHE A 8 -8.32 13.48 10.65
CA PHE A 8 -8.62 12.08 10.41
C PHE A 8 -8.42 11.29 11.70
N ILE A 9 -9.45 10.57 12.10
CA ILE A 9 -9.41 9.59 13.18
C ILE A 9 -9.66 8.23 12.53
N ALA A 10 -8.67 7.35 12.62
CA ALA A 10 -8.78 6.00 12.10
C ALA A 10 -9.84 5.21 12.90
N PRO A 11 -10.81 4.58 12.24
CA PRO A 11 -11.70 3.63 12.91
C PRO A 11 -10.89 2.53 13.61
N PRO A 12 -11.39 1.94 14.70
CA PRO A 12 -10.74 0.82 15.37
C PRO A 12 -10.54 -0.36 14.41
N CYS A 13 -9.35 -0.93 14.40
CA CYS A 13 -9.04 -2.16 13.66
C CYS A 13 -8.98 -3.33 14.65
N HIS A 14 -9.94 -4.27 14.53
CA HIS A 14 -10.02 -5.45 15.39
C HIS A 14 -9.24 -6.65 14.85
N ASP A 15 -8.82 -6.59 13.57
CA ASP A 15 -8.05 -7.64 12.96
C ASP A 15 -6.63 -7.68 13.53
N GLU A 16 -6.09 -8.90 13.70
CA GLU A 16 -4.74 -9.12 14.16
C GLU A 16 -3.72 -8.97 13.02
N ILE A 17 -2.47 -8.70 13.40
CA ILE A 17 -1.34 -8.76 12.49
C ILE A 17 -0.90 -10.21 12.41
N GLU A 18 -0.98 -10.80 11.23
CA GLU A 18 -0.48 -12.15 11.01
C GLU A 18 1.04 -12.12 10.81
N ILE A 19 1.77 -12.88 11.65
CA ILE A 19 3.21 -13.08 11.50
C ILE A 19 3.41 -14.28 10.58
N LEU A 20 3.92 -14.05 9.37
CA LEU A 20 4.12 -15.08 8.36
C LEU A 20 5.44 -15.81 8.53
N TRP A 21 6.46 -15.08 8.93
CA TRP A 21 7.80 -15.60 9.16
C TRP A 21 8.63 -14.61 10.00
N GLN A 22 9.58 -15.12 10.76
CA GLN A 22 10.49 -14.29 11.56
C GLN A 22 11.82 -15.01 11.85
N ASP A 23 12.85 -14.21 12.07
CA ASP A 23 14.12 -14.65 12.64
C ASP A 23 14.64 -13.63 13.67
N GLU A 24 15.93 -13.68 14.03
CA GLU A 24 16.53 -12.72 14.95
C GLU A 24 16.74 -11.31 14.38
N HIS A 25 16.59 -11.13 13.07
CA HIS A 25 16.89 -9.90 12.33
C HIS A 25 15.64 -9.17 11.82
N LEU A 26 14.64 -9.89 11.36
CA LEU A 26 13.44 -9.31 10.76
C LEU A 26 12.17 -10.13 11.02
N VAL A 27 11.03 -9.49 10.79
CA VAL A 27 9.70 -10.11 10.84
C VAL A 27 8.98 -9.79 9.54
N LEU A 28 8.43 -10.80 8.89
CA LEU A 28 7.54 -10.68 7.74
C LEU A 28 6.10 -10.83 8.22
N ILE A 29 5.27 -9.88 7.89
CA ILE A 29 3.88 -9.84 8.34
C ILE A 29 2.91 -9.67 7.18
N ASN A 30 1.66 -10.08 7.39
CA ASN A 30 0.50 -9.63 6.65
C ASN A 30 -0.24 -8.56 7.48
N LYS A 31 -0.22 -7.32 6.98
CA LYS A 31 -0.94 -6.20 7.59
C LYS A 31 -2.42 -6.27 7.24
N PRO A 32 -3.36 -6.22 8.17
CA PRO A 32 -4.78 -6.10 7.85
C PRO A 32 -5.11 -4.76 7.18
N SER A 33 -6.21 -4.70 6.43
CA SER A 33 -6.80 -3.44 5.97
C SER A 33 -7.34 -2.66 7.17
N GLY A 34 -7.37 -1.33 7.10
CA GLY A 34 -7.91 -0.52 8.20
C GLY A 34 -6.99 -0.39 9.42
N LEU A 35 -5.72 -0.78 9.32
CA LEU A 35 -4.71 -0.53 10.34
C LEU A 35 -3.65 0.46 9.84
N LEU A 36 -3.30 1.46 10.62
CA LEU A 36 -2.19 2.36 10.30
C LEU A 36 -0.85 1.61 10.32
N SER A 37 0.08 1.98 9.43
CA SER A 37 1.46 1.45 9.51
C SER A 37 2.22 2.07 10.69
N LEU A 38 2.08 3.38 10.89
CA LEU A 38 2.65 4.15 12.01
C LEU A 38 1.55 4.96 12.69
N SER A 39 1.70 5.17 13.98
CA SER A 39 0.82 6.06 14.74
C SER A 39 0.77 7.45 14.13
N GLY A 40 -0.42 8.02 14.04
CA GLY A 40 -0.64 9.37 13.54
C GLY A 40 -0.19 10.44 14.54
N LYS A 41 -0.22 11.70 14.12
CA LYS A 41 0.04 12.85 15.00
C LYS A 41 -1.10 13.07 16.00
N ASN A 42 -2.34 12.71 15.63
CA ASN A 42 -3.47 12.73 16.53
C ASN A 42 -3.31 11.60 17.56
N PRO A 43 -3.39 11.86 18.87
CA PRO A 43 -3.28 10.84 19.92
C PRO A 43 -4.27 9.67 19.77
N GLN A 44 -5.44 9.92 19.18
CA GLN A 44 -6.44 8.88 18.90
C GLN A 44 -6.00 7.90 17.80
N ASN A 45 -5.03 8.28 16.96
CA ASN A 45 -4.44 7.44 15.92
C ASN A 45 -3.19 6.69 16.42
N ARG A 46 -3.22 6.21 17.65
CA ARG A 46 -2.08 5.50 18.26
C ARG A 46 -1.94 4.09 17.74
N ASP A 47 -3.06 3.39 17.52
CA ASP A 47 -3.05 2.00 17.06
C ASP A 47 -2.46 1.89 15.65
N SER A 48 -1.44 1.06 15.50
CA SER A 48 -0.70 0.89 14.25
C SER A 48 0.11 -0.41 14.27
N VAL A 49 0.58 -0.82 13.09
CA VAL A 49 1.51 -1.96 12.97
C VAL A 49 2.71 -1.79 13.91
N HIS A 50 3.36 -0.63 13.87
CA HIS A 50 4.51 -0.38 14.73
C HIS A 50 4.14 -0.42 16.20
N TYR A 51 3.07 0.24 16.61
CA TYR A 51 2.62 0.26 18.01
C TYR A 51 2.32 -1.14 18.55
N ARG A 52 1.65 -1.98 17.75
CA ARG A 52 1.35 -3.36 18.14
C ARG A 52 2.61 -4.23 18.20
N LEU A 53 3.50 -4.13 17.19
CA LEU A 53 4.67 -5.00 17.08
C LEU A 53 5.77 -4.68 18.10
N VAL A 54 5.94 -3.45 18.54
CA VAL A 54 6.94 -3.13 19.58
C VAL A 54 6.66 -3.79 20.93
N GLN A 55 5.41 -4.21 21.18
CA GLN A 55 5.05 -4.97 22.39
C GLN A 55 5.65 -6.38 22.39
N THR A 56 5.69 -7.00 21.20
CA THR A 56 6.23 -8.37 21.03
C THR A 56 7.71 -8.35 20.61
N PHE A 57 8.12 -7.33 19.85
CA PHE A 57 9.48 -7.17 19.33
C PHE A 57 10.05 -5.80 19.73
N PRO A 58 10.52 -5.65 20.97
CA PRO A 58 11.10 -4.39 21.42
C PRO A 58 12.25 -3.93 20.53
N GLY A 59 12.24 -2.65 20.14
CA GLY A 59 13.27 -2.08 19.25
C GLY A 59 13.03 -2.30 17.75
N CYS A 60 11.97 -3.00 17.36
CA CYS A 60 11.61 -3.12 15.94
C CYS A 60 11.29 -1.77 15.31
N THR A 61 11.56 -1.65 14.02
CA THR A 61 11.32 -0.44 13.24
C THR A 61 10.78 -0.77 11.85
N LEU A 62 9.91 0.11 11.31
CA LEU A 62 9.39 -0.06 9.97
C LEU A 62 10.42 0.32 8.91
N VAL A 63 10.57 -0.50 7.90
CA VAL A 63 11.40 -0.27 6.71
C VAL A 63 10.62 0.49 5.64
N HIS A 64 9.37 0.16 5.49
CA HIS A 64 8.43 0.78 4.57
C HIS A 64 7.03 0.83 5.18
N ARG A 65 6.08 1.38 4.45
CA ARG A 65 4.69 1.46 4.92
C ARG A 65 3.71 1.13 3.80
N LEU A 66 2.56 0.62 4.20
CA LEU A 66 1.35 0.54 3.39
C LEU A 66 0.36 1.62 3.86
N ASP A 67 -0.52 2.05 2.95
CA ASP A 67 -1.59 2.98 3.31
C ASP A 67 -2.58 2.33 4.26
N PHE A 68 -3.41 3.13 4.94
CA PHE A 68 -4.39 2.69 5.94
C PHE A 68 -5.26 1.54 5.41
N GLY A 69 -5.92 1.73 4.25
CA GLY A 69 -6.80 0.71 3.65
C GLY A 69 -6.08 -0.43 2.92
N THR A 70 -4.78 -0.29 2.63
CA THR A 70 -4.01 -1.33 1.93
C THR A 70 -3.64 -2.44 2.90
N SER A 71 -3.89 -3.69 2.52
CA SER A 71 -3.43 -4.87 3.27
C SER A 71 -2.22 -5.55 2.63
N GLY A 72 -1.64 -6.53 3.31
CA GLY A 72 -0.63 -7.43 2.74
C GLY A 72 0.76 -7.31 3.34
N LEU A 73 1.72 -7.79 2.57
CA LEU A 73 3.09 -8.04 3.01
C LEU A 73 3.84 -6.79 3.43
N MET A 74 4.42 -6.85 4.62
CA MET A 74 5.39 -5.87 5.14
C MET A 74 6.58 -6.57 5.77
N VAL A 75 7.79 -6.03 5.57
CA VAL A 75 8.99 -6.44 6.28
C VAL A 75 9.32 -5.42 7.37
N ILE A 76 9.59 -5.92 8.57
CA ILE A 76 9.88 -5.16 9.78
C ILE A 76 11.29 -5.51 10.23
N ALA A 77 12.13 -4.53 10.46
CA ALA A 77 13.48 -4.74 11.00
C ALA A 77 13.44 -4.83 12.53
N ARG A 78 14.15 -5.79 13.12
CA ARG A 78 14.19 -5.96 14.57
C ARG A 78 15.20 -5.04 15.28
N ASN A 79 16.04 -4.35 14.51
CA ASN A 79 16.97 -3.34 15.04
C ASN A 79 17.35 -2.30 13.97
N LYS A 80 18.06 -1.24 14.39
CA LYS A 80 18.43 -0.11 13.52
C LYS A 80 19.40 -0.49 12.40
N ALA A 81 20.31 -1.43 12.62
CA ALA A 81 21.30 -1.84 11.61
C ALA A 81 20.59 -2.58 10.46
N ILE A 82 19.71 -3.51 10.78
CA ILE A 82 18.87 -4.22 9.82
C ILE A 82 17.93 -3.26 9.08
N ASN A 83 17.34 -2.29 9.80
CA ASN A 83 16.52 -1.26 9.17
C ASN A 83 17.30 -0.47 8.13
N ALA A 84 18.51 -0.01 8.45
CA ALA A 84 19.36 0.73 7.52
C ALA A 84 19.70 -0.09 6.27
N ALA A 85 20.05 -1.37 6.43
CA ALA A 85 20.37 -2.26 5.32
C ALA A 85 19.15 -2.49 4.40
N LEU A 86 17.97 -2.74 4.96
CA LEU A 86 16.75 -2.90 4.19
C LEU A 86 16.31 -1.59 3.53
N CYS A 87 16.35 -0.45 4.24
CA CYS A 87 16.07 0.86 3.65
C CYS A 87 17.00 1.17 2.48
N HIS A 88 18.25 0.74 2.53
CA HIS A 88 19.18 0.87 1.41
C HIS A 88 18.67 0.07 0.19
N GLN A 89 18.24 -1.19 0.35
CA GLN A 89 17.66 -1.98 -0.75
C GLN A 89 16.43 -1.30 -1.36
N PHE A 90 15.52 -0.74 -0.52
CA PHE A 90 14.36 0.02 -1.01
C PHE A 90 14.78 1.27 -1.80
N SER A 91 15.78 2.01 -1.32
CA SER A 91 16.29 3.22 -1.98
C SER A 91 16.94 2.93 -3.33
N GLN A 92 17.63 1.79 -3.44
CA GLN A 92 18.23 1.30 -4.68
C GLN A 92 17.23 0.60 -5.62
N ARG A 93 15.94 0.53 -5.24
CA ARG A 93 14.88 -0.19 -5.98
C ARG A 93 15.20 -1.69 -6.19
N ALA A 94 16.02 -2.26 -5.33
CA ALA A 94 16.34 -3.68 -5.36
C ALA A 94 15.20 -4.57 -4.80
N VAL A 95 14.25 -3.96 -4.10
CA VAL A 95 13.06 -4.65 -3.57
C VAL A 95 11.96 -4.65 -4.61
N ARG A 96 11.58 -5.84 -5.09
CA ARG A 96 10.43 -6.01 -5.98
C ARG A 96 9.15 -6.16 -5.15
N LYS A 97 8.13 -5.42 -5.55
CA LYS A 97 6.79 -5.43 -4.91
C LYS A 97 5.75 -5.68 -5.98
N VAL A 98 4.80 -6.56 -5.68
CA VAL A 98 3.62 -6.77 -6.51
C VAL A 98 2.38 -6.64 -5.64
N TYR A 99 1.37 -5.98 -6.18
CA TYR A 99 0.07 -5.81 -5.55
C TYR A 99 -1.01 -6.44 -6.41
N SER A 100 -1.98 -7.03 -5.77
CA SER A 100 -3.25 -7.41 -6.40
C SER A 100 -4.27 -6.33 -6.12
N ALA A 101 -5.05 -5.97 -7.14
CA ALA A 101 -6.14 -5.00 -6.98
C ALA A 101 -7.36 -5.41 -7.82
N LEU A 102 -8.55 -4.95 -7.40
CA LEU A 102 -9.74 -4.92 -8.22
C LEU A 102 -9.98 -3.48 -8.68
N LEU A 103 -10.08 -3.28 -9.98
CA LEU A 103 -10.37 -1.99 -10.60
C LEU A 103 -11.84 -1.94 -11.03
N CYS A 104 -12.46 -0.78 -10.90
CA CYS A 104 -13.81 -0.52 -11.40
C CYS A 104 -13.78 -0.40 -12.92
N GLY A 105 -14.63 -1.17 -13.60
CA GLY A 105 -14.69 -1.21 -15.06
C GLY A 105 -13.81 -2.30 -15.68
N HIS A 106 -14.01 -2.54 -16.98
CA HIS A 106 -13.17 -3.44 -17.76
C HIS A 106 -12.03 -2.66 -18.39
N VAL A 107 -10.82 -2.83 -17.86
CA VAL A 107 -9.59 -2.22 -18.41
C VAL A 107 -9.41 -2.70 -19.85
N GLU A 108 -9.24 -1.79 -20.80
CA GLU A 108 -9.21 -2.11 -22.23
C GLU A 108 -7.99 -2.96 -22.61
N HIS A 109 -6.81 -2.52 -22.19
CA HIS A 109 -5.54 -3.17 -22.55
C HIS A 109 -5.08 -4.14 -21.48
N ASP A 110 -4.53 -5.30 -21.89
CA ASP A 110 -4.12 -6.37 -20.98
C ASP A 110 -2.91 -6.01 -20.11
N GLU A 111 -2.08 -5.10 -20.55
CA GLU A 111 -0.95 -4.60 -19.78
C GLU A 111 -0.59 -3.17 -20.17
N GLY A 112 0.13 -2.49 -19.30
CA GLY A 112 0.59 -1.14 -19.60
C GLY A 112 1.45 -0.54 -18.50
N VAL A 113 1.87 0.70 -18.77
CA VAL A 113 2.68 1.50 -17.87
C VAL A 113 1.97 2.82 -17.61
N ILE A 114 1.86 3.19 -16.34
CA ILE A 114 1.39 4.49 -15.91
C ILE A 114 2.62 5.27 -15.43
N ASP A 115 3.02 6.27 -16.21
CA ASP A 115 4.15 7.15 -15.91
C ASP A 115 3.61 8.56 -15.69
N ALA A 116 3.27 8.87 -14.45
CA ALA A 116 2.59 10.11 -14.10
C ALA A 116 3.15 10.67 -12.78
N PRO A 117 3.85 11.83 -12.81
CA PRO A 117 4.48 12.40 -11.64
C PRO A 117 3.47 12.80 -10.55
N ILE A 118 3.79 12.52 -9.29
CA ILE A 118 2.89 12.73 -8.16
C ILE A 118 3.40 13.85 -7.26
N ALA A 119 2.56 14.84 -7.00
CA ALA A 119 2.79 15.94 -6.07
C ALA A 119 1.88 15.84 -4.84
N LYS A 120 2.28 16.49 -3.74
CA LYS A 120 1.37 16.80 -2.65
C LYS A 120 0.47 17.95 -3.09
N ASP A 121 -0.80 17.85 -2.77
CA ASP A 121 -1.72 18.98 -2.86
C ASP A 121 -1.98 19.52 -1.45
N PRO A 122 -1.38 20.67 -1.08
CA PRO A 122 -1.54 21.24 0.25
C PRO A 122 -2.99 21.66 0.56
N ALA A 123 -3.77 21.99 -0.48
CA ALA A 123 -5.17 22.43 -0.32
C ALA A 123 -6.13 21.24 -0.11
N LEU A 124 -5.73 20.06 -0.59
CA LEU A 124 -6.56 18.86 -0.58
C LEU A 124 -5.98 17.75 0.32
N PHE A 125 -5.10 18.07 1.27
CA PHE A 125 -4.56 17.05 2.18
C PHE A 125 -5.68 16.16 2.78
N PRO A 126 -5.56 14.82 2.79
CA PRO A 126 -4.34 14.04 2.50
C PRO A 126 -4.14 13.61 1.03
N LEU A 127 -4.87 14.20 0.09
CA LEU A 127 -4.82 13.84 -1.31
C LEU A 127 -3.44 14.17 -1.93
N MET A 128 -3.11 13.37 -2.92
CA MET A 128 -2.00 13.60 -3.85
C MET A 128 -2.59 13.94 -5.21
N SER A 129 -1.86 14.69 -6.03
CA SER A 129 -2.27 15.06 -7.39
C SER A 129 -1.24 14.62 -8.43
N ILE A 130 -1.69 14.36 -9.65
CA ILE A 130 -0.80 14.22 -10.80
C ILE A 130 -0.38 15.64 -11.22
N CYS A 131 0.93 15.89 -11.25
CA CYS A 131 1.45 17.20 -11.60
C CYS A 131 2.81 17.08 -12.30
N ALA A 132 2.84 17.45 -13.57
CA ALA A 132 4.07 17.38 -14.38
C ALA A 132 5.14 18.39 -13.94
N ILE A 133 4.74 19.52 -13.30
CA ILE A 133 5.65 20.63 -12.97
C ILE A 133 6.35 20.37 -11.63
N THR A 134 5.60 20.00 -10.58
CA THR A 134 6.12 19.86 -9.20
C THR A 134 6.13 18.42 -8.70
N GLY A 135 5.55 17.50 -9.48
CA GLY A 135 5.44 16.09 -9.13
C GLY A 135 6.77 15.37 -9.13
N LYS A 136 6.94 14.48 -8.17
CA LYS A 136 8.09 13.57 -8.18
C LYS A 136 7.81 12.43 -9.16
N PRO A 137 8.80 11.98 -9.96
CA PRO A 137 8.64 10.86 -10.88
C PRO A 137 8.01 9.66 -10.20
N ALA A 138 6.96 9.13 -10.81
CA ALA A 138 6.23 7.97 -10.31
C ALA A 138 5.83 7.09 -11.50
N ARG A 139 6.13 5.79 -11.39
CA ARG A 139 5.91 4.81 -12.46
C ARG A 139 5.40 3.51 -11.90
N SER A 140 4.34 2.98 -12.52
CA SER A 140 3.71 1.70 -12.15
C SER A 140 3.40 0.91 -13.42
N ARG A 141 3.63 -0.41 -13.38
CA ARG A 141 3.15 -1.33 -14.40
C ARG A 141 1.88 -2.00 -13.93
N TYR A 142 0.97 -2.29 -14.85
CA TYR A 142 -0.18 -3.14 -14.59
C TYR A 142 -0.24 -4.29 -15.59
N GLN A 143 -0.83 -5.38 -15.16
CA GLN A 143 -1.18 -6.55 -15.95
C GLN A 143 -2.57 -7.01 -15.56
N VAL A 144 -3.46 -7.14 -16.53
CA VAL A 144 -4.81 -7.67 -16.33
C VAL A 144 -4.70 -9.18 -16.13
N MET A 145 -5.35 -9.67 -15.09
CA MET A 145 -5.42 -11.09 -14.76
C MET A 145 -6.76 -11.67 -15.18
N ASP A 146 -7.83 -10.88 -15.01
CA ASP A 146 -9.19 -11.29 -15.33
C ASP A 146 -10.11 -10.07 -15.45
N ARG A 147 -11.20 -10.19 -16.25
CA ARG A 147 -12.31 -9.24 -16.35
C ARG A 147 -13.61 -9.99 -16.10
N PHE A 148 -14.39 -9.54 -15.16
CA PHE A 148 -15.59 -10.22 -14.75
C PHE A 148 -16.66 -9.22 -14.29
N TYR A 149 -17.86 -9.73 -14.02
CA TYR A 149 -18.94 -8.97 -13.40
C TYR A 149 -19.20 -9.52 -11.99
N ASP A 150 -19.32 -8.64 -11.03
CA ASP A 150 -19.83 -8.95 -9.69
C ASP A 150 -21.14 -8.16 -9.49
N ALA A 151 -22.28 -8.88 -9.35
CA ALA A 151 -23.61 -8.29 -9.23
C ALA A 151 -23.88 -7.16 -10.23
N ALA A 152 -23.54 -7.34 -11.53
CA ALA A 152 -23.61 -6.36 -12.61
C ALA A 152 -22.57 -5.22 -12.59
N LEU A 153 -21.68 -5.18 -11.60
CA LEU A 153 -20.56 -4.25 -11.57
C LEU A 153 -19.40 -4.81 -12.42
N PRO A 154 -18.99 -4.14 -13.51
CA PRO A 154 -17.83 -4.58 -14.28
C PRO A 154 -16.55 -4.34 -13.47
N LEU A 155 -15.74 -5.38 -13.33
CA LEU A 155 -14.48 -5.35 -12.56
C LEU A 155 -13.33 -5.94 -13.35
N THR A 156 -12.14 -5.46 -13.07
CA THR A 156 -10.90 -6.03 -13.59
C THR A 156 -9.95 -6.36 -12.44
N ARG A 157 -9.51 -7.61 -12.35
CA ARG A 157 -8.43 -8.01 -11.46
C ARG A 157 -7.09 -7.72 -12.13
N VAL A 158 -6.22 -7.01 -11.44
CA VAL A 158 -4.90 -6.64 -11.96
C VAL A 158 -3.77 -6.97 -11.01
N ARG A 159 -2.60 -7.23 -11.57
CA ARG A 159 -1.31 -7.15 -10.88
C ARG A 159 -0.70 -5.78 -11.12
N LEU A 160 -0.31 -5.11 -10.06
CA LEU A 160 0.34 -3.80 -10.09
C LEU A 160 1.77 -3.93 -9.59
N THR A 161 2.73 -3.46 -10.37
CA THR A 161 4.16 -3.47 -10.01
C THR A 161 4.67 -2.03 -9.97
N PRO A 162 4.76 -1.40 -8.78
CA PRO A 162 5.29 -0.04 -8.67
C PRO A 162 6.82 -0.06 -8.78
N GLU A 163 7.37 0.69 -9.74
CA GLU A 163 8.82 0.91 -9.90
C GLU A 163 9.34 2.01 -8.95
N THR A 164 8.45 2.85 -8.47
CA THR A 164 8.68 3.90 -7.47
C THR A 164 7.76 3.68 -6.26
N GLY A 165 7.91 4.46 -5.19
CA GLY A 165 7.09 4.32 -3.97
C GLY A 165 6.60 5.67 -3.44
N ARG A 166 5.72 6.35 -4.21
CA ARG A 166 5.10 7.61 -3.75
C ARG A 166 3.86 7.33 -2.93
N THR A 167 3.52 8.26 -2.06
CA THR A 167 2.27 8.18 -1.27
C THR A 167 1.09 8.03 -2.22
N HIS A 168 0.19 7.08 -1.92
CA HIS A 168 -1.01 6.75 -2.70
C HIS A 168 -0.76 6.42 -4.18
N GLN A 169 0.48 6.10 -4.57
CA GLN A 169 0.86 5.97 -5.98
C GLN A 169 -0.06 5.06 -6.80
N LEU A 170 -0.29 3.83 -6.36
CA LEU A 170 -1.13 2.88 -7.10
C LEU A 170 -2.60 3.35 -7.17
N ARG A 171 -3.08 3.99 -6.12
CA ARG A 171 -4.45 4.49 -6.03
C ARG A 171 -4.70 5.61 -7.05
N ILE A 172 -3.83 6.62 -7.09
CA ILE A 172 -3.96 7.75 -8.02
C ILE A 172 -3.60 7.35 -9.47
N HIS A 173 -2.66 6.43 -9.67
CA HIS A 173 -2.33 5.92 -11.00
C HIS A 173 -3.48 5.14 -11.61
N CYS A 174 -4.19 4.29 -10.86
CA CYS A 174 -5.37 3.59 -11.35
C CYS A 174 -6.53 4.56 -11.66
N GLN A 175 -6.72 5.61 -10.84
CA GLN A 175 -7.67 6.68 -11.16
C GLN A 175 -7.28 7.40 -12.46
N GLN A 176 -6.01 7.75 -12.63
CA GLN A 176 -5.50 8.41 -13.85
C GLN A 176 -5.68 7.53 -15.10
N LEU A 177 -5.60 6.22 -14.95
CA LEU A 177 -5.90 5.25 -16.03
C LEU A 177 -7.38 5.23 -16.41
N GLY A 178 -8.27 5.83 -15.61
CA GLY A 178 -9.72 5.81 -15.78
C GLY A 178 -10.42 4.65 -15.07
N TYR A 179 -9.68 3.80 -14.35
CA TYR A 179 -10.18 2.62 -13.64
C TYR A 179 -9.75 2.65 -12.17
N PRO A 180 -10.45 3.41 -11.30
CA PRO A 180 -10.08 3.52 -9.91
C PRO A 180 -10.16 2.17 -9.19
N ILE A 181 -9.36 2.00 -8.14
CA ILE A 181 -9.39 0.79 -7.31
C ILE A 181 -10.72 0.74 -6.55
N LEU A 182 -11.39 -0.39 -6.58
CA LEU A 182 -12.64 -0.63 -5.88
C LEU A 182 -12.49 -0.41 -4.36
N GLY A 183 -13.43 0.29 -3.75
CA GLY A 183 -13.38 0.69 -2.33
C GLY A 183 -12.37 1.78 -2.00
N CYS A 184 -11.88 2.53 -3.01
CA CYS A 184 -10.96 3.65 -2.78
C CYS A 184 -11.72 4.91 -2.35
N ASP A 185 -11.62 5.27 -1.08
CA ASP A 185 -12.25 6.43 -0.45
C ASP A 185 -11.72 7.79 -0.96
N LEU A 186 -10.44 7.87 -1.31
CA LEU A 186 -9.78 9.13 -1.68
C LEU A 186 -9.78 9.41 -3.19
N TYR A 187 -9.75 8.36 -4.03
CA TYR A 187 -9.59 8.47 -5.48
C TYR A 187 -10.63 7.65 -6.25
N GLY A 188 -11.75 7.29 -5.60
CA GLY A 188 -12.78 6.43 -6.19
C GLY A 188 -13.54 7.06 -7.35
N GLY A 189 -13.41 8.38 -7.56
CA GLY A 189 -14.23 9.09 -8.56
C GLY A 189 -15.70 9.13 -8.19
N LEU A 190 -16.57 9.25 -9.19
CA LEU A 190 -18.01 9.08 -9.01
C LEU A 190 -18.24 7.64 -8.52
N ALA A 191 -18.84 7.48 -7.36
CA ALA A 191 -19.24 6.18 -6.85
C ALA A 191 -20.05 5.46 -7.93
N LEU A 192 -19.53 4.36 -8.45
CA LEU A 192 -20.33 3.54 -9.34
C LEU A 192 -21.53 3.01 -8.54
N PRO A 193 -22.75 3.01 -9.08
CA PRO A 193 -23.89 2.42 -8.41
C PRO A 193 -23.55 1.00 -7.95
N GLY A 194 -23.80 0.68 -6.68
CA GLY A 194 -23.49 -0.64 -6.11
C GLY A 194 -22.13 -0.73 -5.40
N THR A 195 -21.32 0.37 -5.38
CA THR A 195 -20.04 0.39 -4.66
C THR A 195 -20.13 0.97 -3.24
N GLU A 196 -21.30 1.44 -2.82
CA GLU A 196 -21.50 2.12 -1.52
C GLU A 196 -21.25 1.20 -0.31
N GLN A 197 -21.33 -0.11 -0.51
CA GLN A 197 -21.18 -1.12 0.55
C GLN A 197 -19.83 -1.86 0.52
N ILE A 198 -18.87 -1.39 -0.28
CA ILE A 198 -17.56 -2.05 -0.34
C ILE A 198 -16.79 -1.77 0.97
N PRO A 199 -16.53 -2.80 1.80
CA PRO A 199 -16.10 -2.60 3.18
C PRO A 199 -14.63 -2.18 3.32
N ARG A 200 -13.85 -2.24 2.24
CA ARG A 200 -12.41 -1.99 2.27
C ARG A 200 -11.84 -1.60 0.91
N LEU A 201 -10.66 -1.01 0.91
CA LEU A 201 -9.86 -0.82 -0.30
C LEU A 201 -9.41 -2.20 -0.85
N MET A 202 -9.76 -2.51 -2.11
CA MET A 202 -9.37 -3.74 -2.79
C MET A 202 -7.96 -3.61 -3.39
N LEU A 203 -6.98 -3.39 -2.49
CA LEU A 203 -5.54 -3.31 -2.78
C LEU A 203 -4.77 -4.10 -1.74
N HIS A 204 -3.99 -5.07 -2.21
CA HIS A 204 -3.23 -5.98 -1.35
C HIS A 204 -1.79 -6.14 -1.85
N ALA A 205 -0.80 -5.95 -0.97
CA ALA A 205 0.61 -6.22 -1.24
C ALA A 205 0.84 -7.74 -1.26
N SER A 206 0.80 -8.35 -2.45
CA SER A 206 0.76 -9.81 -2.63
C SER A 206 2.13 -10.45 -2.82
N GLU A 207 3.16 -9.69 -3.26
CA GLU A 207 4.53 -10.21 -3.36
C GLU A 207 5.53 -9.17 -2.84
N LEU A 208 6.52 -9.65 -2.09
CA LEU A 208 7.63 -8.84 -1.58
C LEU A 208 8.91 -9.64 -1.69
N ASN A 209 9.82 -9.23 -2.59
CA ASN A 209 11.06 -9.94 -2.86
C ASN A 209 12.24 -9.01 -2.54
N PHE A 210 13.14 -9.48 -1.69
CA PHE A 210 14.31 -8.73 -1.24
C PHE A 210 15.44 -9.70 -0.83
N VAL A 211 16.62 -9.18 -0.52
CA VAL A 211 17.74 -9.98 -0.04
C VAL A 211 17.81 -9.85 1.49
N HIS A 212 17.94 -10.99 2.19
CA HIS A 212 18.11 -10.97 3.62
C HIS A 212 19.44 -10.26 4.01
N PRO A 213 19.39 -9.24 4.89
CA PRO A 213 20.53 -8.33 5.08
C PRO A 213 21.75 -8.97 5.75
N VAL A 214 21.60 -10.16 6.34
CA VAL A 214 22.70 -10.88 7.03
C VAL A 214 23.09 -12.14 6.26
N SER A 215 22.14 -13.04 5.96
CA SER A 215 22.44 -14.29 5.26
C SER A 215 22.71 -14.12 3.77
N ALA A 216 22.33 -12.97 3.18
CA ALA A 216 22.36 -12.71 1.74
C ALA A 216 21.47 -13.64 0.90
N GLU A 217 20.56 -14.38 1.53
CA GLU A 217 19.60 -15.24 0.84
C GLU A 217 18.45 -14.41 0.24
N ALA A 218 17.94 -14.84 -0.91
CA ALA A 218 16.78 -14.22 -1.53
C ALA A 218 15.50 -14.62 -0.78
N ILE A 219 14.77 -13.63 -0.27
CA ILE A 219 13.44 -13.81 0.33
C ILE A 219 12.39 -13.50 -0.74
N ASN A 220 11.55 -14.49 -1.04
CA ASN A 220 10.46 -14.37 -2.02
C ASN A 220 9.12 -14.62 -1.33
N ALA A 221 8.61 -13.60 -0.65
CA ALA A 221 7.36 -13.70 0.09
C ALA A 221 6.15 -13.53 -0.84
N ARG A 222 5.11 -14.34 -0.58
CA ARG A 222 3.82 -14.26 -1.27
C ARG A 222 2.68 -14.41 -0.29
N HIS A 223 1.61 -13.67 -0.51
CA HIS A 223 0.35 -13.76 0.22
C HIS A 223 -0.80 -13.48 -0.73
N ALA A 224 -1.80 -14.35 -0.74
CA ALA A 224 -2.97 -14.20 -1.62
C ALA A 224 -3.82 -13.01 -1.17
N ALA A 225 -4.36 -12.26 -2.13
CA ALA A 225 -5.35 -11.24 -1.82
C ALA A 225 -6.63 -11.88 -1.28
N PRO A 226 -7.24 -11.33 -0.24
CA PRO A 226 -8.46 -11.88 0.38
C PRO A 226 -9.74 -11.52 -0.41
N PHE A 227 -9.64 -11.20 -1.71
CA PHE A 227 -10.75 -10.80 -2.58
C PHE A 227 -10.54 -11.24 -4.03
#